data_ad7b920a3dbec3a22c647330ed14441b
#
_entry.id   ad7b920a3dbec3a22c647330ed14441b
#
_cell.length_a   1.000
_cell.length_b   1.000
_cell.length_c   1.000
_cell.angle_alpha   90.00
_cell.angle_beta   90.00
_cell.angle_gamma   90.00
#
_symmetry.space_group_name_H-M   'P 1'
#
loop_
_entity.id
_entity.type
_entity.pdbx_description
1 polymer ?
#
loop_
_entity_poly.entity_id
_entity_poly.type
_entity_poly.pdbx_seq_one_letter_code
_entity_poly.pdbx_strand_id
1 'polypeptide(L)'
;ISEATIALIDSLKSTTGAFGLAGTGSEYKIVTEMFLYKFFNDKFGYEAKRDPMHGERLSKAEKWDAEYDTFTEEEVEDLFSYLPHSVPRLKPEHTLSHLYNSATKGDFSTLLDATLVDIASLNAETFSVTTSGKSKVNIFFPLTTYVTDTQKRDEFAKSLMRNVASFNFEDVFDEKYDFFSHIFEHLLKGFNNAGGGKYAEYYTPRAIAQVMARLLVGENTDLRGVTCYDPSAGTGTLLMALAHQIGEER
;
A
#
# COMPACT_ATOMS: atom_id res chain seq x y z
N ILE A 1 -8.63 13.54 2.14
CA ILE A 1 -8.94 12.23 1.52
C ILE A 1 -10.00 12.49 0.49
N SER A 2 -9.80 12.05 -0.74
CA SER A 2 -10.80 12.20 -1.80
C SER A 2 -12.03 11.35 -1.49
N GLU A 3 -13.21 11.78 -1.95
CA GLU A 3 -14.44 10.99 -1.83
C GLU A 3 -14.28 9.59 -2.44
N ALA A 4 -13.54 9.49 -3.54
CA ALA A 4 -13.23 8.22 -4.20
C ALA A 4 -12.44 7.26 -3.31
N THR A 5 -11.47 7.76 -2.52
CA THR A 5 -10.70 6.94 -1.57
C THR A 5 -11.58 6.39 -0.46
N ILE A 6 -12.47 7.22 0.08
CA ILE A 6 -13.43 6.79 1.10
C ILE A 6 -14.36 5.72 0.52
N ALA A 7 -14.85 5.92 -0.70
CA ALA A 7 -15.70 4.95 -1.38
C ALA A 7 -15.01 3.59 -1.59
N LEU A 8 -13.71 3.57 -1.92
CA LEU A 8 -12.94 2.33 -2.01
C LEU A 8 -12.86 1.61 -0.66
N ILE A 9 -12.55 2.34 0.42
CA ILE A 9 -12.48 1.78 1.77
C ILE A 9 -13.82 1.18 2.17
N ASP A 10 -14.91 1.92 1.94
CA ASP A 10 -16.27 1.47 2.29
C ASP A 10 -16.70 0.26 1.45
N SER A 11 -16.30 0.20 0.18
CA SER A 11 -16.54 -0.94 -0.69
C SER A 11 -15.80 -2.20 -0.21
N LEU A 12 -14.52 -2.06 0.19
CA LEU A 12 -13.75 -3.17 0.78
C LEU A 12 -14.36 -3.65 2.11
N LYS A 13 -14.80 -2.72 2.98
CA LYS A 13 -15.49 -3.06 4.23
C LYS A 13 -16.83 -3.76 3.96
N SER A 14 -17.58 -3.29 2.98
CA SER A 14 -18.84 -3.95 2.58
C SER A 14 -18.59 -5.38 2.12
N THR A 15 -17.53 -5.59 1.35
CA THR A 15 -17.12 -6.94 0.91
C THR A 15 -16.73 -7.81 2.09
N THR A 16 -15.85 -7.36 2.98
CA THR A 16 -15.46 -8.15 4.17
C THR A 16 -16.66 -8.46 5.06
N GLY A 17 -17.58 -7.51 5.20
CA GLY A 17 -18.85 -7.70 5.94
C GLY A 17 -19.74 -8.76 5.35
N ALA A 18 -19.89 -8.83 4.01
CA ALA A 18 -20.67 -9.83 3.31
C ALA A 18 -20.15 -11.27 3.52
N PHE A 19 -18.86 -11.41 3.84
CA PHE A 19 -18.24 -12.70 4.16
C PHE A 19 -18.05 -12.96 5.67
N GLY A 20 -18.74 -12.19 6.52
CA GLY A 20 -18.80 -12.42 7.97
C GLY A 20 -17.59 -11.90 8.75
N LEU A 21 -16.81 -11.00 8.18
CA LEU A 21 -15.58 -10.46 8.80
C LEU A 21 -15.79 -9.07 9.42
N ALA A 22 -17.01 -8.50 9.36
CA ALA A 22 -17.30 -7.15 9.85
C ALA A 22 -16.90 -6.96 11.32
N GLY A 23 -16.23 -5.85 11.63
CA GLY A 23 -15.83 -5.48 12.98
C GLY A 23 -14.71 -6.33 13.59
N THR A 24 -14.10 -7.21 12.81
CA THR A 24 -12.98 -8.07 13.25
C THR A 24 -11.62 -7.44 12.97
N GLY A 25 -10.58 -7.88 13.69
CA GLY A 25 -9.20 -7.50 13.36
C GLY A 25 -8.77 -7.96 11.95
N SER A 26 -9.39 -9.03 11.43
CA SER A 26 -9.16 -9.53 10.07
C SER A 26 -9.71 -8.58 9.01
N GLU A 27 -10.87 -7.95 9.26
CA GLU A 27 -11.41 -6.92 8.36
C GLU A 27 -10.41 -5.78 8.17
N TYR A 28 -9.90 -5.23 9.28
CA TYR A 28 -8.90 -4.17 9.22
C TYR A 28 -7.69 -4.57 8.38
N LYS A 29 -7.16 -5.74 8.63
CA LYS A 29 -5.98 -6.27 7.94
C LYS A 29 -6.24 -6.41 6.44
N ILE A 30 -7.34 -7.03 6.04
CA ILE A 30 -7.70 -7.23 4.64
C ILE A 30 -7.86 -5.89 3.92
N VAL A 31 -8.61 -4.95 4.51
CA VAL A 31 -8.83 -3.63 3.90
C VAL A 31 -7.50 -2.89 3.72
N THR A 32 -6.64 -2.91 4.75
CA THR A 32 -5.33 -2.23 4.71
C THR A 32 -4.41 -2.86 3.68
N GLU A 33 -4.31 -4.19 3.63
CA GLU A 33 -3.42 -4.88 2.69
C GLU A 33 -3.89 -4.76 1.24
N MET A 34 -5.19 -4.85 0.96
CA MET A 34 -5.73 -4.62 -0.39
C MET A 34 -5.52 -3.19 -0.86
N PHE A 35 -5.68 -2.24 0.05
CA PHE A 35 -5.38 -0.83 -0.23
C PHE A 35 -3.89 -0.63 -0.52
N LEU A 36 -3.00 -1.22 0.29
CA LEU A 36 -1.56 -1.16 0.10
C LEU A 36 -1.13 -1.84 -1.21
N TYR A 37 -1.73 -2.98 -1.55
CA TYR A 37 -1.45 -3.64 -2.82
C TYR A 37 -1.83 -2.75 -4.02
N LYS A 38 -3.01 -2.13 -3.98
CA LYS A 38 -3.42 -1.16 -5.01
C LYS A 38 -2.44 0.01 -5.13
N PHE A 39 -2.02 0.56 -4.00
CA PHE A 39 -1.01 1.63 -4.00
C PHE A 39 0.32 1.17 -4.59
N PHE A 40 0.80 -0.01 -4.25
CA PHE A 40 2.02 -0.58 -4.81
C PHE A 40 1.93 -0.69 -6.33
N ASN A 41 0.82 -1.23 -6.82
CA ASN A 41 0.57 -1.35 -8.26
C ASN A 41 0.62 0.00 -8.97
N ASP A 42 -0.09 0.99 -8.46
CA ASP A 42 -0.18 2.30 -9.10
C ASP A 42 1.12 3.09 -8.97
N LYS A 43 1.79 3.02 -7.81
CA LYS A 43 3.10 3.66 -7.60
C LYS A 43 4.17 3.07 -8.50
N PHE A 44 4.20 1.75 -8.63
CA PHE A 44 5.09 1.09 -9.58
C PHE A 44 4.82 1.57 -11.02
N GLY A 45 3.59 1.54 -11.48
CA GLY A 45 3.23 1.98 -12.83
C GLY A 45 3.56 3.46 -13.09
N TYR A 46 3.31 4.31 -12.09
CA TYR A 46 3.64 5.73 -12.16
C TYR A 46 5.15 5.97 -12.35
N GLU A 47 6.00 5.26 -11.62
CA GLU A 47 7.45 5.37 -11.73
C GLU A 47 8.00 4.63 -12.98
N ALA A 48 7.45 3.47 -13.32
CA ALA A 48 7.84 2.72 -14.52
C ALA A 48 7.65 3.54 -15.80
N LYS A 49 6.59 4.34 -15.89
CA LYS A 49 6.35 5.26 -17.02
C LYS A 49 7.40 6.38 -17.13
N ARG A 50 8.22 6.59 -16.10
CA ARG A 50 9.32 7.58 -16.06
C ARG A 50 10.69 6.97 -16.35
N ASP A 51 10.75 5.64 -16.54
CA ASP A 51 11.98 4.97 -16.92
C ASP A 51 12.52 5.49 -18.25
N PRO A 52 13.82 5.85 -18.35
CA PRO A 52 14.41 6.37 -19.59
C PRO A 52 14.40 5.37 -20.76
N MET A 53 14.42 4.07 -20.49
CA MET A 53 14.49 3.03 -21.52
C MET A 53 13.09 2.56 -21.96
N HIS A 54 12.21 2.29 -21.03
CA HIS A 54 10.92 1.64 -21.28
C HIS A 54 9.71 2.55 -21.03
N GLY A 55 9.91 3.68 -20.35
CA GLY A 55 8.81 4.56 -19.91
C GLY A 55 7.99 5.14 -21.07
N GLU A 56 8.62 5.44 -22.21
CA GLU A 56 7.90 5.91 -23.39
C GLU A 56 6.94 4.85 -23.94
N ARG A 57 7.37 3.58 -23.96
CA ARG A 57 6.58 2.44 -24.39
C ARG A 57 5.37 2.24 -23.46
N LEU A 58 5.60 2.26 -22.15
CA LEU A 58 4.55 2.13 -21.14
C LEU A 58 3.57 3.30 -21.14
N SER A 59 4.05 4.53 -21.34
CA SER A 59 3.22 5.73 -21.33
C SER A 59 2.32 5.87 -22.56
N LYS A 60 2.74 5.31 -23.69
CA LYS A 60 1.96 5.33 -24.97
C LYS A 60 0.96 4.19 -25.07
N ALA A 61 1.09 3.17 -24.24
CA ALA A 61 0.17 2.05 -24.22
C ALA A 61 -1.21 2.49 -23.69
N GLU A 62 -2.27 1.92 -24.22
CA GLU A 62 -3.63 2.12 -23.72
C GLU A 62 -3.75 1.72 -22.24
N LYS A 63 -3.07 0.64 -21.89
CA LYS A 63 -2.90 0.16 -20.50
C LYS A 63 -1.45 -0.22 -20.29
N TRP A 64 -0.77 0.50 -19.41
CA TRP A 64 0.65 0.30 -19.12
C TRP A 64 0.96 -1.12 -18.61
N ASP A 65 0.09 -1.68 -17.80
CA ASP A 65 0.25 -3.00 -17.19
C ASP A 65 0.06 -4.14 -18.21
N ALA A 66 -0.81 -3.98 -19.20
CA ALA A 66 -0.92 -4.93 -20.31
C ALA A 66 0.33 -4.90 -21.22
N GLU A 67 0.93 -3.72 -21.40
CA GLU A 67 2.20 -3.61 -22.11
C GLU A 67 3.36 -4.20 -21.30
N TYR A 68 3.37 -3.96 -19.98
CA TYR A 68 4.35 -4.54 -19.07
C TYR A 68 4.30 -6.07 -19.01
N ASP A 69 3.13 -6.67 -19.17
CA ASP A 69 2.95 -8.14 -19.29
C ASP A 69 3.73 -8.75 -20.49
N THR A 70 4.16 -7.94 -21.45
CA THR A 70 4.94 -8.39 -22.61
C THR A 70 6.45 -8.28 -22.42
N PHE A 71 6.92 -7.74 -21.28
CA PHE A 71 8.34 -7.55 -21.01
C PHE A 71 9.06 -8.89 -20.82
N THR A 72 10.28 -8.96 -21.33
CA THR A 72 11.21 -10.06 -21.04
C THR A 72 11.77 -9.94 -19.62
N GLU A 73 12.35 -11.03 -19.11
CA GLU A 73 13.02 -10.99 -17.79
C GLU A 73 14.12 -9.93 -17.74
N GLU A 74 14.88 -9.75 -18.81
CA GLU A 74 15.94 -8.73 -18.92
C GLU A 74 15.37 -7.31 -18.84
N GLU A 75 14.28 -7.01 -19.56
CA GLU A 75 13.60 -5.70 -19.50
C GLU A 75 13.03 -5.41 -18.10
N VAL A 76 12.55 -6.43 -17.39
CA VAL A 76 12.07 -6.31 -16.00
C VAL A 76 13.23 -6.01 -15.05
N GLU A 77 14.38 -6.68 -15.19
CA GLU A 77 15.57 -6.43 -14.36
C GLU A 77 16.14 -5.03 -14.60
N ASP A 78 16.19 -4.58 -15.87
CA ASP A 78 16.61 -3.22 -16.23
C ASP A 78 15.73 -2.18 -15.58
N LEU A 79 14.40 -2.35 -15.68
CA LEU A 79 13.44 -1.46 -15.03
C LEU A 79 13.62 -1.44 -13.50
N PHE A 80 13.79 -2.61 -12.86
CA PHE A 80 14.03 -2.69 -11.42
C PHE A 80 15.31 -1.98 -10.98
N SER A 81 16.35 -2.01 -11.80
CA SER A 81 17.62 -1.34 -11.53
C SER A 81 17.50 0.17 -11.58
N TYR A 82 16.62 0.70 -12.42
CA TYR A 82 16.33 2.13 -12.52
C TYR A 82 15.49 2.66 -11.35
N LEU A 83 14.52 1.90 -10.89
CA LEU A 83 13.56 2.36 -9.89
C LEU A 83 14.22 2.69 -8.54
N PRO A 84 13.90 3.83 -7.92
CA PRO A 84 14.35 4.17 -6.56
C PRO A 84 14.03 3.06 -5.56
N HIS A 85 14.84 2.91 -4.50
CA HIS A 85 14.58 1.91 -3.45
C HIS A 85 13.25 2.10 -2.73
N SER A 86 12.72 3.32 -2.69
CA SER A 86 11.41 3.63 -2.10
C SER A 86 10.22 3.18 -2.94
N VAL A 87 10.45 2.73 -4.18
CA VAL A 87 9.40 2.25 -5.08
C VAL A 87 9.29 0.73 -4.97
N PRO A 88 8.09 0.17 -4.75
CA PRO A 88 7.92 -1.27 -4.72
C PRO A 88 8.24 -1.90 -6.08
N ARG A 89 8.78 -3.13 -6.07
CA ARG A 89 9.01 -3.94 -7.26
C ARG A 89 7.84 -4.88 -7.47
N LEU A 90 7.33 -4.90 -8.69
CA LEU A 90 6.27 -5.81 -9.11
C LEU A 90 6.69 -6.49 -10.41
N LYS A 91 6.62 -7.81 -10.46
CA LYS A 91 6.76 -8.55 -11.72
C LYS A 91 5.47 -8.40 -12.55
N PRO A 92 5.49 -8.70 -13.88
CA PRO A 92 4.29 -8.63 -14.72
C PRO A 92 3.08 -9.36 -14.11
N GLU A 93 3.27 -10.59 -13.63
CA GLU A 93 2.23 -11.41 -13.01
C GLU A 93 1.69 -10.86 -11.68
N HIS A 94 2.35 -9.86 -11.10
CA HIS A 94 1.93 -9.20 -9.86
C HIS A 94 0.97 -8.03 -10.09
N THR A 95 0.82 -7.59 -11.35
CA THR A 95 -0.04 -6.43 -11.65
C THR A 95 -1.51 -6.72 -11.43
N LEU A 96 -2.26 -5.67 -11.09
CA LEU A 96 -3.70 -5.78 -10.87
C LEU A 96 -4.45 -6.29 -12.11
N SER A 97 -4.06 -5.82 -13.30
CA SER A 97 -4.70 -6.26 -14.55
C SER A 97 -4.41 -7.73 -14.85
N HIS A 98 -3.18 -8.20 -14.63
CA HIS A 98 -2.85 -9.61 -14.79
C HIS A 98 -3.70 -10.49 -13.88
N LEU A 99 -3.78 -10.15 -12.59
CA LEU A 99 -4.62 -10.89 -11.63
C LEU A 99 -6.10 -10.80 -11.99
N TYR A 100 -6.60 -9.61 -12.33
CA TYR A 100 -8.01 -9.43 -12.70
C TYR A 100 -8.39 -10.30 -13.90
N ASN A 101 -7.55 -10.35 -14.93
CA ASN A 101 -7.75 -11.20 -16.10
C ASN A 101 -7.67 -12.69 -15.77
N SER A 102 -6.91 -13.06 -14.75
CA SER A 102 -6.80 -14.43 -14.25
C SER A 102 -7.97 -14.85 -13.34
N ALA A 103 -8.83 -13.92 -12.92
CA ALA A 103 -9.96 -14.20 -12.00
C ALA A 103 -11.02 -15.15 -12.57
N THR A 104 -11.03 -15.39 -13.88
CA THR A 104 -11.92 -16.37 -14.53
C THR A 104 -11.44 -17.81 -14.38
N LYS A 105 -10.15 -18.01 -14.04
CA LYS A 105 -9.56 -19.34 -13.79
C LYS A 105 -10.02 -19.85 -12.41
N GLY A 106 -10.12 -21.16 -12.23
CA GLY A 106 -10.35 -21.76 -10.91
C GLY A 106 -9.17 -21.48 -9.96
N ASP A 107 -9.38 -21.66 -8.66
CA ASP A 107 -8.39 -21.44 -7.60
C ASP A 107 -7.83 -20.01 -7.52
N PHE A 108 -8.65 -19.02 -7.85
CA PHE A 108 -8.22 -17.62 -7.84
C PHE A 108 -7.81 -17.13 -6.44
N SER A 109 -8.44 -17.63 -5.39
CA SER A 109 -8.05 -17.33 -4.00
C SER A 109 -6.62 -17.76 -3.69
N THR A 110 -6.22 -18.93 -4.15
CA THR A 110 -4.85 -19.42 -4.00
C THR A 110 -3.85 -18.57 -4.80
N LEU A 111 -4.22 -18.18 -6.02
CA LEU A 111 -3.39 -17.31 -6.85
C LEU A 111 -3.19 -15.93 -6.20
N LEU A 112 -4.26 -15.28 -5.71
CA LEU A 112 -4.18 -13.99 -5.03
C LEU A 112 -3.29 -14.06 -3.79
N ASP A 113 -3.51 -15.05 -2.93
CA ASP A 113 -2.72 -15.23 -1.71
C ASP A 113 -1.23 -15.49 -2.02
N ALA A 114 -0.92 -16.31 -3.01
CA ALA A 114 0.46 -16.58 -3.45
C ALA A 114 1.12 -15.32 -4.01
N THR A 115 0.41 -14.56 -4.84
CA THR A 115 0.92 -13.30 -5.41
C THR A 115 1.25 -12.28 -4.31
N LEU A 116 0.38 -12.09 -3.33
CA LEU A 116 0.65 -11.18 -2.21
C LEU A 116 1.91 -11.58 -1.42
N VAL A 117 2.09 -12.86 -1.17
CA VAL A 117 3.29 -13.40 -0.49
C VAL A 117 4.54 -13.20 -1.34
N ASP A 118 4.46 -13.40 -2.67
CA ASP A 118 5.61 -13.20 -3.56
C ASP A 118 6.00 -11.71 -3.65
N ILE A 119 5.03 -10.80 -3.75
CA ILE A 119 5.26 -9.35 -3.67
C ILE A 119 5.95 -8.99 -2.36
N ALA A 120 5.49 -9.52 -1.22
CA ALA A 120 6.10 -9.27 0.08
C ALA A 120 7.55 -9.76 0.13
N SER A 121 7.83 -10.93 -0.43
CA SER A 121 9.17 -11.53 -0.48
C SER A 121 10.11 -10.72 -1.37
N LEU A 122 9.66 -10.32 -2.56
CA LEU A 122 10.41 -9.52 -3.52
C LEU A 122 10.82 -8.16 -2.93
N ASN A 123 9.98 -7.59 -2.08
CA ASN A 123 10.16 -6.27 -1.50
C ASN A 123 10.64 -6.30 -0.03
N ALA A 124 11.05 -7.45 0.49
CA ALA A 124 11.36 -7.64 1.91
C ALA A 124 12.57 -6.82 2.40
N GLU A 125 13.47 -6.42 1.53
CA GLU A 125 14.61 -5.57 1.92
C GLU A 125 14.16 -4.18 2.35
N THR A 126 13.23 -3.59 1.62
CA THR A 126 12.79 -2.20 1.80
C THR A 126 11.52 -2.11 2.66
N PHE A 127 10.58 -3.03 2.46
CA PHE A 127 9.22 -2.95 3.01
C PHE A 127 8.91 -4.01 4.07
N SER A 128 9.92 -4.62 4.73
CA SER A 128 9.68 -5.48 5.88
C SER A 128 9.99 -4.78 7.19
N VAL A 129 9.35 -5.23 8.26
CA VAL A 129 9.66 -4.78 9.63
C VAL A 129 10.52 -5.83 10.32
N THR A 130 11.66 -5.41 10.85
CA THR A 130 12.51 -6.31 11.66
C THR A 130 12.06 -6.26 13.10
N THR A 131 11.64 -7.39 13.66
CA THR A 131 11.29 -7.51 15.07
C THR A 131 12.53 -7.51 15.96
N SER A 132 12.34 -7.28 17.26
CA SER A 132 13.41 -7.38 18.27
C SER A 132 14.13 -8.74 18.27
N GLY A 133 13.48 -9.80 17.79
CA GLY A 133 14.05 -11.15 17.60
C GLY A 133 14.78 -11.34 16.26
N LYS A 134 15.04 -10.26 15.49
CA LYS A 134 15.70 -10.27 14.17
C LYS A 134 14.92 -11.02 13.07
N SER A 135 13.66 -11.39 13.30
CA SER A 135 12.79 -11.92 12.24
C SER A 135 12.15 -10.79 11.45
N LYS A 136 12.09 -10.94 10.12
CA LYS A 136 11.38 -10.01 9.25
C LYS A 136 9.89 -10.35 9.24
N VAL A 137 9.05 -9.33 9.38
CA VAL A 137 7.60 -9.46 9.24
C VAL A 137 7.23 -8.91 7.87
N ASN A 138 6.58 -9.74 7.07
CA ASN A 138 6.13 -9.37 5.74
C ASN A 138 4.97 -8.36 5.83
N ILE A 139 4.85 -7.54 4.78
CA ILE A 139 3.78 -6.54 4.65
C ILE A 139 2.47 -7.12 4.09
N PHE A 140 2.53 -8.26 3.43
CA PHE A 140 1.38 -8.98 2.90
C PHE A 140 1.33 -10.40 3.41
N PHE A 141 0.10 -10.90 3.57
CA PHE A 141 -0.20 -12.24 4.04
C PHE A 141 -1.32 -12.87 3.18
N PRO A 142 -1.53 -14.18 3.26
CA PRO A 142 -2.70 -14.80 2.65
C PRO A 142 -4.01 -14.24 3.23
N LEU A 143 -4.79 -13.52 2.42
CA LEU A 143 -6.00 -12.81 2.87
C LEU A 143 -7.24 -13.70 2.84
N THR A 144 -7.30 -14.63 1.90
CA THR A 144 -8.50 -15.46 1.73
C THR A 144 -8.67 -16.50 2.83
N THR A 145 -7.59 -16.80 3.55
CA THR A 145 -7.59 -17.74 4.69
C THR A 145 -8.46 -17.28 5.85
N TYR A 146 -8.75 -15.98 5.96
CA TYR A 146 -9.67 -15.44 6.97
C TYR A 146 -11.14 -15.85 6.73
N VAL A 147 -11.50 -16.22 5.49
CA VAL A 147 -12.81 -16.78 5.17
C VAL A 147 -12.77 -18.27 5.50
N THR A 148 -13.53 -18.68 6.52
CA THR A 148 -13.54 -20.06 7.03
C THR A 148 -14.16 -21.03 6.03
N ASP A 149 -15.20 -20.61 5.31
CA ASP A 149 -15.82 -21.39 4.24
C ASP A 149 -14.94 -21.38 2.98
N THR A 150 -14.23 -22.48 2.76
CA THR A 150 -13.28 -22.61 1.64
C THR A 150 -13.95 -22.47 0.27
N GLN A 151 -15.24 -22.83 0.14
CA GLN A 151 -15.98 -22.72 -1.12
C GLN A 151 -16.25 -21.25 -1.50
N LYS A 152 -16.23 -20.34 -0.53
CA LYS A 152 -16.47 -18.92 -0.75
C LYS A 152 -15.20 -18.11 -0.96
N ARG A 153 -14.02 -18.68 -0.78
CA ARG A 153 -12.74 -17.96 -0.88
C ARG A 153 -12.51 -17.35 -2.26
N ASP A 154 -12.84 -18.09 -3.32
CA ASP A 154 -12.69 -17.58 -4.69
C ASP A 154 -13.60 -16.40 -4.97
N GLU A 155 -14.86 -16.46 -4.53
CA GLU A 155 -15.80 -15.35 -4.68
C GLU A 155 -15.34 -14.13 -3.87
N PHE A 156 -14.85 -14.36 -2.67
CA PHE A 156 -14.28 -13.32 -1.82
C PHE A 156 -13.09 -12.62 -2.51
N ALA A 157 -12.11 -13.40 -2.98
CA ALA A 157 -10.94 -12.88 -3.69
C ALA A 157 -11.32 -12.07 -4.93
N LYS A 158 -12.25 -12.59 -5.75
CA LYS A 158 -12.77 -11.88 -6.94
C LYS A 158 -13.49 -10.58 -6.58
N SER A 159 -14.18 -10.55 -5.46
CA SER A 159 -14.87 -9.35 -4.97
C SER A 159 -13.89 -8.29 -4.49
N LEU A 160 -12.84 -8.66 -3.77
CA LEU A 160 -11.75 -7.76 -3.37
C LEU A 160 -11.07 -7.14 -4.61
N MET A 161 -10.72 -7.97 -5.61
CA MET A 161 -10.08 -7.49 -6.84
C MET A 161 -10.96 -6.52 -7.63
N ARG A 162 -12.25 -6.78 -7.75
CA ARG A 162 -13.18 -5.85 -8.42
C ARG A 162 -13.22 -4.48 -7.77
N ASN A 163 -13.16 -4.41 -6.44
CA ASN A 163 -13.17 -3.14 -5.72
C ASN A 163 -11.91 -2.31 -6.02
N VAL A 164 -10.73 -2.92 -5.99
CA VAL A 164 -9.47 -2.19 -6.22
C VAL A 164 -9.22 -1.87 -7.68
N ALA A 165 -9.73 -2.68 -8.62
CA ALA A 165 -9.54 -2.47 -10.06
C ALA A 165 -10.23 -1.20 -10.59
N SER A 166 -11.28 -0.72 -9.93
CA SER A 166 -12.03 0.47 -10.33
C SER A 166 -11.42 1.79 -9.85
N PHE A 167 -10.35 1.74 -9.08
CA PHE A 167 -9.72 2.91 -8.46
C PHE A 167 -8.35 3.23 -9.10
N ASN A 168 -7.94 4.52 -9.09
CA ASN A 168 -6.61 4.96 -9.54
C ASN A 168 -6.03 5.97 -8.56
N PHE A 169 -4.74 5.78 -8.21
CA PHE A 169 -3.97 6.67 -7.33
C PHE A 169 -3.04 7.62 -8.08
N GLU A 170 -2.93 7.56 -9.40
CA GLU A 170 -1.91 8.31 -10.15
C GLU A 170 -1.98 9.82 -9.90
N ASP A 171 -3.19 10.39 -9.83
CA ASP A 171 -3.37 11.82 -9.56
C ASP A 171 -2.84 12.28 -8.20
N VAL A 172 -2.67 11.33 -7.26
CA VAL A 172 -2.23 11.61 -5.89
C VAL A 172 -0.70 11.66 -5.78
N PHE A 173 0.02 11.01 -6.70
CA PHE A 173 1.49 10.93 -6.65
C PHE A 173 2.16 12.25 -7.05
N ASP A 174 1.50 13.11 -7.80
CA ASP A 174 1.97 14.45 -8.15
C ASP A 174 1.77 15.46 -7.01
N GLU A 175 0.87 15.17 -6.08
CA GLU A 175 0.68 15.97 -4.90
C GLU A 175 1.74 15.60 -3.85
N LYS A 176 2.56 16.56 -3.41
CA LYS A 176 3.50 16.41 -2.27
C LYS A 176 2.74 16.25 -0.95
N TYR A 177 1.88 15.25 -0.88
CA TYR A 177 0.93 15.04 0.20
C TYR A 177 1.12 13.65 0.79
N ASP A 178 1.24 13.56 2.10
CA ASP A 178 1.29 12.31 2.81
C ASP A 178 -0.11 11.65 2.81
N PHE A 179 -0.47 11.15 1.64
CA PHE A 179 -1.74 10.50 1.38
C PHE A 179 -1.94 9.25 2.24
N PHE A 180 -0.86 8.48 2.47
CA PHE A 180 -0.91 7.26 3.25
C PHE A 180 -1.30 7.50 4.70
N SER A 181 -0.69 8.49 5.35
CA SER A 181 -1.03 8.84 6.74
C SER A 181 -2.49 9.22 6.89
N HIS A 182 -3.05 9.95 5.93
CA HIS A 182 -4.46 10.32 5.98
C HIS A 182 -5.42 9.14 5.85
N ILE A 183 -5.08 8.19 4.96
CA ILE A 183 -5.90 6.98 4.80
C ILE A 183 -5.80 6.11 6.03
N PHE A 184 -4.58 5.93 6.55
CA PHE A 184 -4.36 5.16 7.76
C PHE A 184 -5.13 5.76 8.95
N GLU A 185 -5.13 7.10 9.09
CA GLU A 185 -5.97 7.80 10.06
C GLU A 185 -7.45 7.50 9.88
N HIS A 186 -7.94 7.58 8.65
CA HIS A 186 -9.34 7.35 8.34
C HIS A 186 -9.75 5.91 8.65
N LEU A 187 -8.91 4.94 8.27
CA LEU A 187 -9.11 3.53 8.58
C LEU A 187 -9.14 3.30 10.10
N LEU A 188 -8.14 3.82 10.83
CA LEU A 188 -8.08 3.72 12.29
C LEU A 188 -9.32 4.32 12.96
N LYS A 189 -9.75 5.53 12.56
CA LYS A 189 -10.98 6.16 13.09
C LYS A 189 -12.21 5.32 12.84
N GLY A 190 -12.34 4.77 11.64
CA GLY A 190 -13.47 3.92 11.27
C GLY A 190 -13.54 2.63 12.10
N PHE A 191 -12.40 1.95 12.29
CA PHE A 191 -12.33 0.73 13.10
C PHE A 191 -12.50 0.99 14.60
N ASN A 192 -12.03 2.13 15.11
CA ASN A 192 -12.23 2.53 16.51
C ASN A 192 -13.71 2.74 16.83
N ASN A 193 -14.45 3.38 15.94
CA ASN A 193 -15.88 3.58 16.12
C ASN A 193 -16.66 2.25 16.11
N ALA A 194 -16.21 1.27 15.34
CA ALA A 194 -16.83 -0.05 15.26
C ALA A 194 -16.39 -1.00 16.41
N GLY A 195 -15.15 -0.84 16.93
CA GLY A 195 -14.52 -1.75 17.89
C GLY A 195 -14.48 -1.29 19.34
N GLY A 196 -15.21 -0.23 19.72
CA GLY A 196 -15.29 0.24 21.12
C GLY A 196 -14.03 0.94 21.63
N GLY A 197 -13.27 1.60 20.78
CA GLY A 197 -12.17 2.50 21.19
C GLY A 197 -10.81 1.84 21.45
N LYS A 198 -10.68 0.54 21.30
CA LYS A 198 -9.43 -0.20 21.60
C LYS A 198 -8.21 0.21 20.76
N TYR A 199 -8.41 0.88 19.64
CA TYR A 199 -7.34 1.29 18.72
C TYR A 199 -7.08 2.81 18.70
N ALA A 200 -7.92 3.61 19.34
CA ALA A 200 -7.82 5.08 19.39
C ALA A 200 -6.75 5.62 20.34
N GLU A 201 -6.31 4.79 21.29
CA GLU A 201 -5.44 5.23 22.39
C GLU A 201 -4.01 5.57 21.95
N TYR A 202 -3.64 5.25 20.70
CA TYR A 202 -2.26 5.34 20.22
C TYR A 202 -2.06 6.30 19.03
N TYR A 203 -3.05 7.16 18.76
CA TYR A 203 -3.00 8.04 17.61
C TYR A 203 -2.71 9.50 18.01
N THR A 204 -1.62 10.06 17.49
CA THR A 204 -1.31 11.48 17.65
C THR A 204 -1.99 12.28 16.54
N PRO A 205 -2.85 13.26 16.86
CA PRO A 205 -3.48 14.12 15.86
C PRO A 205 -2.42 14.83 15.01
N ARG A 206 -2.57 14.76 13.68
CA ARG A 206 -1.61 15.30 12.71
C ARG A 206 -1.30 16.78 12.94
N ALA A 207 -2.32 17.60 13.27
CA ALA A 207 -2.12 19.02 13.55
C ALA A 207 -1.11 19.24 14.69
N ILE A 208 -1.17 18.40 15.73
CA ILE A 208 -0.21 18.45 16.84
C ILE A 208 1.17 18.01 16.36
N ALA A 209 1.27 16.91 15.60
CA ALA A 209 2.53 16.43 15.05
C ALA A 209 3.21 17.48 14.15
N GLN A 210 2.44 18.17 13.30
CA GLN A 210 2.95 19.27 12.47
C GLN A 210 3.47 20.45 13.28
N VAL A 211 2.75 20.86 14.33
CA VAL A 211 3.22 21.93 15.22
C VAL A 211 4.52 21.52 15.91
N MET A 212 4.62 20.29 16.41
CA MET A 212 5.83 19.77 17.05
C MET A 212 6.99 19.72 16.05
N ALA A 213 6.77 19.22 14.83
CA ALA A 213 7.79 19.19 13.78
C ALA A 213 8.31 20.60 13.44
N ARG A 214 7.42 21.58 13.29
CA ARG A 214 7.80 22.98 13.03
C ARG A 214 8.63 23.59 14.16
N LEU A 215 8.26 23.30 15.40
CA LEU A 215 8.99 23.76 16.58
C LEU A 215 10.38 23.13 16.68
N LEU A 216 10.51 21.85 16.37
CA LEU A 216 11.80 21.14 16.40
C LEU A 216 12.75 21.58 15.29
N VAL A 217 12.24 21.77 14.09
CA VAL A 217 13.03 22.26 12.94
C VAL A 217 13.37 23.73 13.11
N GLY A 218 12.44 24.54 13.61
CA GLY A 218 12.62 25.97 13.81
C GLY A 218 13.01 26.68 12.50
N GLU A 219 13.96 27.60 12.59
CA GLU A 219 14.52 28.36 11.46
C GLU A 219 15.78 27.69 10.87
N ASN A 220 16.12 26.47 11.28
CA ASN A 220 17.29 25.75 10.77
C ASN A 220 17.13 25.44 9.28
N THR A 221 18.07 25.91 8.49
CA THR A 221 18.08 25.72 7.02
C THR A 221 19.01 24.59 6.57
N ASP A 222 19.93 24.12 7.42
CA ASP A 222 20.84 23.02 7.13
C ASP A 222 20.59 21.84 8.08
N LEU A 223 19.77 20.91 7.62
CA LEU A 223 19.38 19.68 8.33
C LEU A 223 19.88 18.42 7.62
N ARG A 224 20.91 18.54 6.79
CA ARG A 224 21.49 17.40 6.08
C ARG A 224 22.11 16.41 7.06
N GLY A 225 21.79 15.12 6.89
CA GLY A 225 22.32 14.03 7.71
C GLY A 225 21.81 14.00 9.15
N VAL A 226 20.71 14.69 9.45
CA VAL A 226 20.06 14.62 10.77
C VAL A 226 19.45 13.24 11.00
N THR A 227 19.71 12.69 12.18
CA THR A 227 19.06 11.43 12.62
C THR A 227 17.89 11.76 13.53
N CYS A 228 16.73 11.19 13.21
CA CYS A 228 15.51 11.35 14.00
C CYS A 228 15.18 10.05 14.73
N TYR A 229 14.84 10.14 16.01
CA TYR A 229 14.46 9.01 16.83
C TYR A 229 13.21 9.34 17.65
N ASP A 230 12.21 8.47 17.57
CA ASP A 230 11.01 8.51 18.41
C ASP A 230 10.94 7.23 19.24
N PRO A 231 11.12 7.29 20.59
CA PRO A 231 11.08 6.12 21.46
C PRO A 231 9.68 5.50 21.57
N SER A 232 8.65 6.19 21.12
CA SER A 232 7.24 5.79 21.20
C SER A 232 6.54 5.99 19.85
N ALA A 233 7.20 5.62 18.77
CA ALA A 233 6.82 5.95 17.40
C ALA A 233 5.36 5.61 17.04
N GLY A 234 4.80 4.54 17.62
CA GLY A 234 3.44 4.12 17.32
C GLY A 234 3.23 3.91 15.80
N THR A 235 2.40 4.74 15.19
CA THR A 235 2.18 4.76 13.73
C THR A 235 3.24 5.56 12.96
N GLY A 236 4.23 6.13 13.62
CA GLY A 236 5.25 6.98 13.00
C GLY A 236 4.81 8.40 12.67
N THR A 237 3.63 8.83 13.10
CA THR A 237 3.04 10.13 12.74
C THR A 237 3.98 11.32 13.05
N LEU A 238 4.67 11.30 14.19
CA LEU A 238 5.63 12.34 14.56
C LEU A 238 6.86 12.34 13.65
N LEU A 239 7.43 11.17 13.37
CA LEU A 239 8.58 11.03 12.47
C LEU A 239 8.24 11.45 11.05
N MET A 240 7.06 11.08 10.54
CA MET A 240 6.60 11.47 9.22
C MET A 240 6.38 12.98 9.12
N ALA A 241 5.78 13.60 10.13
CA ALA A 241 5.61 15.05 10.18
C ALA A 241 6.96 15.78 10.21
N LEU A 242 7.95 15.25 10.92
CA LEU A 242 9.29 15.77 11.01
C LEU A 242 10.04 15.61 9.68
N ALA A 243 10.00 14.44 9.07
CA ALA A 243 10.60 14.18 7.76
C ALA A 243 10.04 15.13 6.69
N HIS A 244 8.72 15.32 6.67
CA HIS A 244 8.07 16.27 5.76
C HIS A 244 8.51 17.72 6.00
N GLN A 245 8.70 18.12 7.27
CA GLN A 245 9.14 19.48 7.61
C GLN A 245 10.62 19.72 7.25
N ILE A 246 11.46 18.69 7.36
CA ILE A 246 12.88 18.73 6.97
C ILE A 246 13.01 18.80 5.44
N GLY A 247 12.15 18.09 4.70
CA GLY A 247 12.16 17.97 3.25
C GLY A 247 12.92 16.74 2.76
N GLU A 248 12.42 16.14 1.69
CA GLU A 248 12.94 14.87 1.14
C GLU A 248 14.34 14.96 0.52
N GLU A 249 14.78 16.15 0.18
CA GLU A 249 16.08 16.42 -0.49
C GLU A 249 17.19 16.83 0.48
N ARG A 250 17.00 16.67 1.81
CA ARG A 250 17.97 17.17 2.80
C ARG A 250 18.53 16.09 3.69
#